data_b79efebe68ef2d5a796be6b62029f17a
#
_entry.id   b79efebe68ef2d5a796be6b62029f17a
#
_cell.length_a   1.000
_cell.length_b   1.000
_cell.length_c   1.000
_cell.angle_alpha   90.00
_cell.angle_beta   90.00
_cell.angle_gamma   90.00
#
_symmetry.space_group_name_H-M   'P 1'
#
loop_
_entity.id
_entity.type
_entity.pdbx_description
1 polymer ?
#
loop_
_entity_poly.entity_id
_entity_poly.type
_entity_poly.pdbx_seq_one_letter_code
_entity_poly.pdbx_strand_id
1 'polypeptide(L)'
;MTEKRAKFTKMMDGDAEDYSIIAASNADDYNHLADKVLDHLRMLENDYGGFQVDRLTHSLQTATRAYRDGRDDEYVVCALIHDIGDNLAPANHAEFAATILQPFVSEENYWIVKHHGIFQGYYFFEFLGLDKNMRDKYADEPYFESCREFCEKYDQNSFDPNYDTLDLDFFIPMVKELFQKPKRSIYLQS
;
A
#
# COMPACT_ATOMS: atom_id res chain seq x y z
N MET A 1 -1.54 34.82 -1.75
CA MET A 1 -1.33 34.88 -3.22
C MET A 1 -2.39 33.99 -3.83
N THR A 2 -3.18 34.45 -4.80
CA THR A 2 -4.16 33.60 -5.50
C THR A 2 -3.41 32.61 -6.37
N GLU A 3 -3.67 31.32 -6.15
CA GLU A 3 -3.13 30.22 -6.93
C GLU A 3 -3.46 30.41 -8.42
N LYS A 4 -2.45 30.36 -9.30
CA LYS A 4 -2.67 30.41 -10.74
C LYS A 4 -3.43 29.16 -11.18
N ARG A 5 -4.46 29.33 -12.01
CA ARG A 5 -5.28 28.22 -12.55
C ARG A 5 -5.32 28.30 -14.05
N ALA A 6 -5.44 27.17 -14.72
CA ALA A 6 -5.71 27.09 -16.15
C ALA A 6 -7.03 27.79 -16.48
N LYS A 7 -7.10 28.41 -17.68
CA LYS A 7 -8.24 29.24 -18.13
C LYS A 7 -9.30 28.44 -18.88
N PHE A 8 -8.93 27.28 -19.40
CA PHE A 8 -9.83 26.46 -20.24
C PHE A 8 -10.93 25.77 -19.42
N THR A 9 -12.03 25.49 -20.10
CA THR A 9 -13.15 24.67 -19.57
C THR A 9 -13.26 23.32 -20.27
N LYS A 10 -12.50 23.10 -21.34
CA LYS A 10 -12.35 21.85 -22.07
C LYS A 10 -10.87 21.61 -22.33
N MET A 11 -10.39 20.39 -22.11
CA MET A 11 -8.97 20.04 -22.27
C MET A 11 -8.39 20.44 -23.64
N MET A 12 -9.17 20.28 -24.71
CA MET A 12 -8.74 20.59 -26.07
C MET A 12 -8.52 22.10 -26.36
N ASP A 13 -9.06 22.98 -25.50
CA ASP A 13 -8.96 24.42 -25.63
C ASP A 13 -7.78 25.01 -24.84
N GLY A 14 -7.03 24.15 -24.10
CA GLY A 14 -5.87 24.56 -23.32
C GLY A 14 -4.65 24.88 -24.17
N ASP A 15 -3.90 25.89 -23.74
CA ASP A 15 -2.64 26.30 -24.35
C ASP A 15 -1.40 25.84 -23.54
N ALA A 16 -0.20 26.13 -24.01
CA ALA A 16 1.04 25.76 -23.38
C ALA A 16 1.21 26.36 -21.95
N GLU A 17 0.68 27.56 -21.69
CA GLU A 17 0.70 28.22 -20.38
C GLU A 17 -0.20 27.45 -19.41
N ASP A 18 -1.39 27.07 -19.83
CA ASP A 18 -2.36 26.33 -19.06
C ASP A 18 -1.77 24.96 -18.61
N TYR A 19 -1.20 24.21 -19.55
CA TYR A 19 -0.58 22.91 -19.23
C TYR A 19 0.70 23.04 -18.41
N SER A 20 1.43 24.14 -18.51
CA SER A 20 2.57 24.45 -17.63
C SER A 20 2.12 24.63 -16.17
N ILE A 21 1.00 25.32 -15.94
CA ILE A 21 0.40 25.49 -14.60
C ILE A 21 -0.01 24.14 -14.01
N ILE A 22 -0.69 23.31 -14.81
CA ILE A 22 -1.11 21.97 -14.39
C ILE A 22 0.10 21.08 -14.07
N ALA A 23 1.14 21.10 -14.91
CA ALA A 23 2.35 20.32 -14.69
C ALA A 23 3.08 20.72 -13.41
N ALA A 24 3.15 22.02 -13.11
CA ALA A 24 3.73 22.52 -11.86
C ALA A 24 2.93 22.07 -10.62
N SER A 25 1.59 22.10 -10.70
CA SER A 25 0.72 21.60 -9.62
C SER A 25 0.89 20.10 -9.41
N ASN A 26 0.95 19.30 -10.48
CA ASN A 26 1.16 17.87 -10.39
C ASN A 26 2.53 17.53 -9.78
N ALA A 27 3.58 18.30 -10.08
CA ALA A 27 4.90 18.10 -9.47
C ALA A 27 4.86 18.34 -7.94
N ASP A 28 4.10 19.34 -7.49
CA ASP A 28 3.90 19.62 -6.07
C ASP A 28 3.08 18.51 -5.39
N ASP A 29 2.08 17.95 -6.07
CA ASP A 29 1.33 16.79 -5.56
C ASP A 29 2.21 15.57 -5.30
N TYR A 30 3.22 15.31 -6.14
CA TYR A 30 4.21 14.24 -5.88
C TYR A 30 5.05 14.51 -4.64
N ASN A 31 5.44 15.77 -4.40
CA ASN A 31 6.21 16.14 -3.20
C ASN A 31 5.44 15.86 -1.89
N HIS A 32 4.11 15.90 -1.94
CA HIS A 32 3.23 15.67 -0.79
C HIS A 32 2.58 14.28 -0.78
N LEU A 33 2.91 13.40 -1.74
CA LEU A 33 2.25 12.10 -1.86
C LEU A 33 2.47 11.21 -0.62
N ALA A 34 3.70 11.15 -0.13
CA ALA A 34 4.02 10.39 1.07
C ALA A 34 3.20 10.85 2.28
N ASP A 35 3.04 12.17 2.48
CA ASP A 35 2.26 12.70 3.59
C ASP A 35 0.77 12.34 3.42
N LYS A 36 0.21 12.40 2.21
CA LYS A 36 -1.17 11.97 1.91
C LYS A 36 -1.37 10.47 2.21
N VAL A 37 -0.41 9.63 1.86
CA VAL A 37 -0.44 8.18 2.16
C VAL A 37 -0.40 7.94 3.66
N LEU A 38 0.48 8.63 4.39
CA LEU A 38 0.56 8.54 5.84
C LEU A 38 -0.72 9.02 6.54
N ASP A 39 -1.33 10.11 6.05
CA ASP A 39 -2.60 10.62 6.59
C ASP A 39 -3.72 9.61 6.36
N HIS A 40 -3.75 8.95 5.18
CA HIS A 40 -4.73 7.89 4.92
C HIS A 40 -4.50 6.67 5.82
N LEU A 41 -3.25 6.26 6.02
CA LEU A 41 -2.91 5.16 6.93
C LEU A 41 -3.38 5.44 8.38
N ARG A 42 -3.24 6.69 8.86
CA ARG A 42 -3.76 7.10 10.18
C ARG A 42 -5.29 6.96 10.33
N MET A 43 -6.03 7.00 9.21
CA MET A 43 -7.50 6.77 9.25
C MET A 43 -7.88 5.34 9.64
N LEU A 44 -6.93 4.40 9.66
CA LEU A 44 -7.12 3.03 10.14
C LEU A 44 -7.09 2.94 11.67
N GLU A 45 -6.65 3.99 12.37
CA GLU A 45 -6.59 4.05 13.83
C GLU A 45 -7.99 3.93 14.43
N ASN A 46 -8.13 3.13 15.48
CA ASN A 46 -9.40 2.82 16.14
C ASN A 46 -10.44 2.05 15.28
N ASP A 47 -10.11 1.63 14.07
CA ASP A 47 -10.93 0.72 13.29
C ASP A 47 -10.52 -0.74 13.57
N TYR A 48 -11.19 -1.37 14.50
CA TYR A 48 -10.85 -2.74 14.96
C TYR A 48 -11.35 -3.83 14.02
N GLY A 49 -12.36 -3.60 13.19
CA GLY A 49 -12.91 -4.62 12.31
C GLY A 49 -13.33 -5.94 13.01
N GLY A 50 -13.41 -5.95 14.35
CA GLY A 50 -13.67 -7.14 15.17
C GLY A 50 -12.42 -7.87 15.68
N PHE A 51 -11.22 -7.39 15.36
CA PHE A 51 -9.94 -7.95 15.82
C PHE A 51 -9.52 -7.42 17.20
N GLN A 52 -8.46 -7.99 17.78
CA GLN A 52 -7.90 -7.56 19.08
C GLN A 52 -7.12 -6.25 19.00
N VAL A 53 -6.62 -5.90 17.83
CA VAL A 53 -5.92 -4.66 17.51
C VAL A 53 -6.66 -3.92 16.41
N ASP A 54 -6.49 -2.61 16.31
CA ASP A 54 -7.02 -1.86 15.18
C ASP A 54 -6.19 -2.09 13.90
N ARG A 55 -6.74 -1.67 12.76
CA ARG A 55 -6.12 -1.89 11.44
C ARG A 55 -4.79 -1.18 11.28
N LEU A 56 -4.60 -0.02 11.93
CA LEU A 56 -3.31 0.66 11.95
C LEU A 56 -2.28 -0.17 12.72
N THR A 57 -2.63 -0.68 13.89
CA THR A 57 -1.77 -1.53 14.70
C THR A 57 -1.42 -2.83 13.97
N HIS A 58 -2.37 -3.45 13.26
CA HIS A 58 -2.12 -4.60 12.39
C HIS A 58 -1.04 -4.27 11.33
N SER A 59 -1.20 -3.18 10.60
CA SER A 59 -0.24 -2.70 9.60
C SER A 59 1.14 -2.45 10.19
N LEU A 60 1.21 -1.80 11.37
CA LEU A 60 2.45 -1.54 12.10
C LEU A 60 3.12 -2.85 12.56
N GLN A 61 2.36 -3.82 13.05
CA GLN A 61 2.89 -5.13 13.45
C GLN A 61 3.47 -5.89 12.26
N THR A 62 2.76 -5.90 11.13
CA THR A 62 3.21 -6.55 9.89
C THR A 62 4.54 -5.96 9.42
N ALA A 63 4.63 -4.62 9.37
CA ALA A 63 5.86 -3.91 9.03
C ALA A 63 6.99 -4.16 10.04
N THR A 64 6.68 -4.16 11.36
CA THR A 64 7.66 -4.40 12.42
C THR A 64 8.27 -5.79 12.31
N ARG A 65 7.45 -6.81 12.01
CA ARG A 65 7.91 -8.20 11.80
C ARG A 65 8.83 -8.29 10.59
N ALA A 66 8.45 -7.70 9.46
CA ALA A 66 9.25 -7.66 8.26
C ALA A 66 10.60 -6.97 8.49
N TYR A 67 10.59 -5.81 9.17
CA TYR A 67 11.80 -5.07 9.53
C TYR A 67 12.74 -5.89 10.42
N ARG A 68 12.22 -6.53 11.47
CA ARG A 68 13.01 -7.35 12.41
C ARG A 68 13.56 -8.63 11.76
N ASP A 69 12.89 -9.13 10.71
CA ASP A 69 13.39 -10.26 9.89
C ASP A 69 14.44 -9.83 8.86
N GLY A 70 14.79 -8.52 8.81
CA GLY A 70 15.85 -7.98 7.95
C GLY A 70 15.43 -7.77 6.50
N ARG A 71 14.13 -7.59 6.24
CA ARG A 71 13.64 -7.20 4.92
C ARG A 71 14.09 -5.77 4.59
N ASP A 72 14.25 -5.47 3.31
CA ASP A 72 14.58 -4.13 2.85
C ASP A 72 13.44 -3.12 3.06
N ASP A 73 13.76 -1.83 2.98
CA ASP A 73 12.82 -0.75 3.25
C ASP A 73 11.61 -0.76 2.30
N GLU A 74 11.80 -1.16 1.03
CA GLU A 74 10.69 -1.29 0.08
C GLU A 74 9.68 -2.33 0.55
N TYR A 75 10.17 -3.52 0.94
CA TYR A 75 9.30 -4.59 1.46
C TYR A 75 8.60 -4.18 2.76
N VAL A 76 9.32 -3.54 3.68
CA VAL A 76 8.78 -3.04 4.96
C VAL A 76 7.66 -2.03 4.73
N VAL A 77 7.82 -1.10 3.77
CA VAL A 77 6.76 -0.15 3.42
C VAL A 77 5.59 -0.85 2.75
N CYS A 78 5.82 -1.87 1.91
CA CYS A 78 4.74 -2.69 1.37
C CYS A 78 3.95 -3.39 2.48
N ALA A 79 4.63 -3.96 3.48
CA ALA A 79 4.02 -4.56 4.65
C ALA A 79 3.22 -3.56 5.50
N LEU A 80 3.69 -2.31 5.61
CA LEU A 80 2.97 -1.24 6.31
C LEU A 80 1.68 -0.82 5.59
N ILE A 81 1.66 -0.86 4.26
CA ILE A 81 0.60 -0.27 3.43
C ILE A 81 -0.37 -1.34 2.88
N HIS A 82 -0.09 -2.64 3.05
CA HIS A 82 -0.83 -3.71 2.38
C HIS A 82 -2.35 -3.65 2.58
N ASP A 83 -2.81 -3.21 3.74
CA ASP A 83 -4.22 -3.07 4.12
C ASP A 83 -4.73 -1.62 4.15
N ILE A 84 -4.01 -0.66 3.57
CA ILE A 84 -4.40 0.76 3.56
C ILE A 84 -5.79 1.00 2.92
N GLY A 85 -6.27 0.08 2.12
CA GLY A 85 -7.56 0.13 1.45
C GLY A 85 -8.76 -0.32 2.30
N ASP A 86 -8.56 -0.87 3.47
CA ASP A 86 -9.59 -1.55 4.25
C ASP A 86 -10.82 -0.68 4.57
N ASN A 87 -10.61 0.60 4.84
CA ASN A 87 -11.69 1.54 5.15
C ASN A 87 -12.38 2.16 3.91
N LEU A 88 -11.72 2.16 2.74
CA LEU A 88 -12.27 2.73 1.50
C LEU A 88 -12.70 1.68 0.48
N ALA A 89 -12.03 0.54 0.47
CA ALA A 89 -12.22 -0.51 -0.52
C ALA A 89 -12.27 -1.91 0.13
N PRO A 90 -13.16 -2.16 1.12
CA PRO A 90 -13.15 -3.41 1.89
C PRO A 90 -13.38 -4.66 1.03
N ALA A 91 -13.97 -4.51 -0.16
CA ALA A 91 -14.19 -5.62 -1.09
C ALA A 91 -12.94 -5.98 -1.93
N ASN A 92 -11.97 -5.06 -2.05
CA ASN A 92 -10.76 -5.20 -2.87
C ASN A 92 -9.59 -4.38 -2.33
N HIS A 93 -9.42 -4.33 -1.01
CA HIS A 93 -8.37 -3.55 -0.32
C HIS A 93 -6.97 -3.87 -0.84
N ALA A 94 -6.68 -5.13 -1.12
CA ALA A 94 -5.39 -5.58 -1.64
C ALA A 94 -5.06 -4.93 -3.01
N GLU A 95 -6.04 -4.87 -3.92
CA GLU A 95 -5.86 -4.20 -5.21
C GLU A 95 -5.72 -2.68 -5.06
N PHE A 96 -6.45 -2.08 -4.11
CA PHE A 96 -6.33 -0.66 -3.79
C PHE A 96 -4.91 -0.33 -3.31
N ALA A 97 -4.39 -1.06 -2.33
CA ALA A 97 -3.02 -0.90 -1.82
C ALA A 97 -1.97 -1.12 -2.92
N ALA A 98 -2.12 -2.20 -3.70
CA ALA A 98 -1.22 -2.51 -4.79
C ALA A 98 -1.19 -1.41 -5.86
N THR A 99 -2.33 -0.80 -6.19
CA THR A 99 -2.41 0.30 -7.17
C THR A 99 -1.62 1.52 -6.73
N ILE A 100 -1.68 1.90 -5.44
CA ILE A 100 -0.91 3.01 -4.88
C ILE A 100 0.59 2.72 -4.95
N LEU A 101 1.00 1.49 -4.65
CA LEU A 101 2.40 1.06 -4.60
C LEU A 101 3.00 0.81 -5.99
N GLN A 102 2.21 0.40 -6.98
CA GLN A 102 2.68 -0.06 -8.29
C GLN A 102 3.72 0.84 -8.95
N PRO A 103 3.61 2.18 -8.95
CA PRO A 103 4.62 3.04 -9.58
C PRO A 103 5.99 2.99 -8.89
N PHE A 104 6.07 2.57 -7.64
CA PHE A 104 7.22 2.80 -6.76
C PHE A 104 8.00 1.53 -6.40
N VAL A 105 7.37 0.36 -6.49
CA VAL A 105 7.92 -0.90 -5.98
C VAL A 105 8.32 -1.87 -7.11
N SER A 106 9.02 -2.94 -6.74
CA SER A 106 9.35 -4.06 -7.61
C SER A 106 8.08 -4.81 -8.07
N GLU A 107 8.20 -5.61 -9.13
CA GLU A 107 7.09 -6.47 -9.58
C GLU A 107 6.70 -7.49 -8.52
N GLU A 108 7.68 -8.03 -7.81
CA GLU A 108 7.47 -9.00 -6.73
C GLU A 108 6.66 -8.38 -5.58
N ASN A 109 7.09 -7.23 -5.06
CA ASN A 109 6.38 -6.56 -3.97
C ASN A 109 4.99 -6.09 -4.38
N TYR A 110 4.82 -5.58 -5.60
CA TYR A 110 3.50 -5.30 -6.16
C TYR A 110 2.60 -6.54 -6.18
N TRP A 111 3.13 -7.67 -6.64
CA TRP A 111 2.39 -8.92 -6.74
C TRP A 111 1.98 -9.46 -5.36
N ILE A 112 2.89 -9.42 -4.39
CA ILE A 112 2.63 -9.81 -2.99
C ILE A 112 1.45 -9.01 -2.44
N VAL A 113 1.52 -7.68 -2.49
CA VAL A 113 0.46 -6.82 -1.94
C VAL A 113 -0.86 -7.06 -2.69
N LYS A 114 -0.84 -7.21 -4.00
CA LYS A 114 -2.03 -7.44 -4.80
C LYS A 114 -2.76 -8.73 -4.46
N HIS A 115 -2.05 -9.76 -4.08
CA HIS A 115 -2.61 -11.10 -3.88
C HIS A 115 -2.70 -11.53 -2.41
N HIS A 116 -2.14 -10.75 -1.47
CA HIS A 116 -2.08 -11.14 -0.06
C HIS A 116 -3.44 -11.55 0.50
N GLY A 117 -4.52 -10.86 0.19
CA GLY A 117 -5.86 -11.19 0.72
C GLY A 117 -6.34 -12.60 0.36
N ILE A 118 -6.04 -13.09 -0.87
CA ILE A 118 -6.36 -14.47 -1.27
C ILE A 118 -5.43 -15.48 -0.56
N PHE A 119 -4.17 -15.11 -0.33
CA PHE A 119 -3.21 -15.96 0.37
C PHE A 119 -3.49 -16.00 1.87
N GLN A 120 -3.86 -14.87 2.47
CA GLN A 120 -4.31 -14.76 3.85
C GLN A 120 -5.59 -15.58 4.08
N GLY A 121 -6.47 -15.66 3.09
CA GLY A 121 -7.68 -16.48 3.10
C GLY A 121 -7.43 -17.94 3.45
N TYR A 122 -6.23 -18.49 3.21
CA TYR A 122 -5.85 -19.84 3.61
C TYR A 122 -6.08 -20.11 5.11
N TYR A 123 -5.96 -19.10 5.95
CA TYR A 123 -6.07 -19.22 7.40
C TYR A 123 -7.51 -19.12 7.93
N PHE A 124 -8.46 -18.52 7.14
CA PHE A 124 -9.80 -18.25 7.66
C PHE A 124 -10.96 -18.51 6.70
N PHE A 125 -10.73 -18.67 5.38
CA PHE A 125 -11.82 -18.87 4.39
C PHE A 125 -12.71 -20.04 4.71
N GLU A 126 -12.16 -21.15 5.25
CA GLU A 126 -12.93 -22.33 5.64
C GLU A 126 -14.05 -22.00 6.65
N PHE A 127 -13.79 -21.06 7.58
CA PHE A 127 -14.77 -20.62 8.58
C PHE A 127 -15.88 -19.73 7.96
N LEU A 128 -15.66 -19.20 6.77
CA LEU A 128 -16.64 -18.43 6.00
C LEU A 128 -17.35 -19.27 4.94
N GLY A 129 -17.09 -20.59 4.87
CA GLY A 129 -17.63 -21.48 3.84
C GLY A 129 -17.01 -21.27 2.46
N LEU A 130 -15.83 -20.66 2.39
CA LEU A 130 -15.06 -20.46 1.16
C LEU A 130 -13.93 -21.51 1.08
N ASP A 131 -13.40 -21.71 -0.13
CA ASP A 131 -12.27 -22.61 -0.34
C ASP A 131 -10.96 -21.94 0.12
N LYS A 132 -10.34 -22.48 1.17
CA LYS A 132 -9.06 -21.98 1.69
C LYS A 132 -7.89 -22.16 0.70
N ASN A 133 -8.04 -23.06 -0.27
CA ASN A 133 -7.00 -23.32 -1.27
C ASN A 133 -7.16 -22.43 -2.52
N MET A 134 -7.97 -21.36 -2.47
CA MET A 134 -8.15 -20.43 -3.61
C MET A 134 -6.84 -19.88 -4.16
N ARG A 135 -5.77 -19.78 -3.32
CA ARG A 135 -4.44 -19.35 -3.73
C ARG A 135 -3.73 -20.34 -4.66
N ASP A 136 -4.10 -21.64 -4.66
CA ASP A 136 -3.41 -22.69 -5.44
C ASP A 136 -3.53 -22.48 -6.96
N LYS A 137 -4.52 -21.69 -7.42
CA LYS A 137 -4.62 -21.26 -8.81
C LYS A 137 -3.43 -20.43 -9.31
N TYR A 138 -2.62 -19.92 -8.36
CA TYR A 138 -1.41 -19.15 -8.65
C TYR A 138 -0.12 -19.95 -8.43
N ALA A 139 -0.19 -21.29 -8.23
CA ALA A 139 0.97 -22.11 -7.89
C ALA A 139 2.13 -22.03 -8.89
N ASP A 140 1.83 -21.74 -10.16
CA ASP A 140 2.84 -21.60 -11.23
C ASP A 140 3.38 -20.16 -11.38
N GLU A 141 2.87 -19.19 -10.59
CA GLU A 141 3.33 -17.80 -10.64
C GLU A 141 4.67 -17.63 -9.92
N PRO A 142 5.59 -16.82 -10.46
CA PRO A 142 6.97 -16.72 -9.96
C PRO A 142 7.05 -16.21 -8.51
N TYR A 143 6.04 -15.47 -8.04
CA TYR A 143 6.02 -14.84 -6.72
C TYR A 143 5.06 -15.54 -5.74
N PHE A 144 4.59 -16.75 -6.08
CA PHE A 144 3.68 -17.53 -5.22
C PHE A 144 4.27 -17.74 -3.82
N GLU A 145 5.52 -18.25 -3.76
CA GLU A 145 6.18 -18.54 -2.49
C GLU A 145 6.47 -17.27 -1.68
N SER A 146 6.82 -16.17 -2.34
CA SER A 146 7.04 -14.88 -1.68
C SER A 146 5.78 -14.35 -1.01
N CYS A 147 4.62 -14.45 -1.68
CA CYS A 147 3.33 -14.05 -1.10
C CYS A 147 2.87 -15.01 0.01
N ARG A 148 3.09 -16.31 -0.16
CA ARG A 148 2.83 -17.29 0.88
C ARG A 148 3.65 -16.99 2.15
N GLU A 149 4.96 -16.71 1.97
CA GLU A 149 5.84 -16.33 3.06
C GLU A 149 5.40 -15.04 3.75
N PHE A 150 5.00 -14.03 2.99
CA PHE A 150 4.48 -12.77 3.52
C PHE A 150 3.31 -13.00 4.48
N CYS A 151 2.29 -13.75 4.04
CA CYS A 151 1.13 -14.06 4.87
C CYS A 151 1.49 -14.95 6.06
N GLU A 152 2.35 -15.98 5.86
CA GLU A 152 2.74 -16.91 6.90
C GLU A 152 3.55 -16.26 8.02
N LYS A 153 4.55 -15.45 7.68
CA LYS A 153 5.48 -14.89 8.65
C LYS A 153 5.02 -13.57 9.27
N TYR A 154 4.37 -12.72 8.48
CA TYR A 154 4.11 -11.34 8.90
C TYR A 154 2.63 -11.05 9.09
N ASP A 155 1.79 -11.18 8.06
CA ASP A 155 0.42 -10.72 8.05
C ASP A 155 -0.45 -11.47 9.07
N GLN A 156 -0.59 -12.78 8.96
CA GLN A 156 -1.47 -13.57 9.81
C GLN A 156 -1.07 -13.59 11.31
N ASN A 157 0.15 -13.16 11.65
CA ASN A 157 0.64 -13.08 13.02
C ASN A 157 0.44 -11.69 13.66
N SER A 158 -0.12 -10.70 12.94
CA SER A 158 -0.10 -9.29 13.32
C SER A 158 -1.39 -8.83 14.00
N PHE A 159 -1.91 -9.62 14.95
CA PHE A 159 -3.14 -9.36 15.72
C PHE A 159 -2.95 -9.47 17.23
N ASP A 160 -1.70 -9.44 17.72
CA ASP A 160 -1.40 -9.60 19.14
C ASP A 160 -1.28 -8.23 19.83
N PRO A 161 -2.19 -7.89 20.78
CA PRO A 161 -2.14 -6.61 21.49
C PRO A 161 -0.91 -6.46 22.40
N ASN A 162 -0.16 -7.53 22.66
CA ASN A 162 1.05 -7.49 23.49
C ASN A 162 2.35 -7.53 22.66
N TYR A 163 2.25 -7.54 21.32
CA TYR A 163 3.43 -7.53 20.48
C TYR A 163 4.14 -6.18 20.58
N ASP A 164 5.47 -6.21 20.80
CA ASP A 164 6.32 -5.02 20.83
C ASP A 164 6.41 -4.38 19.43
N THR A 165 5.47 -3.47 19.15
CA THR A 165 5.23 -2.85 17.84
C THR A 165 5.98 -1.53 17.75
N LEU A 166 6.70 -1.31 16.66
CA LEU A 166 7.32 -0.01 16.37
C LEU A 166 6.23 1.02 15.98
N ASP A 167 6.39 2.26 16.45
CA ASP A 167 5.49 3.36 16.15
C ASP A 167 5.56 3.77 14.67
N LEU A 168 4.50 4.40 14.17
CA LEU A 168 4.42 4.90 12.79
C LEU A 168 5.58 5.84 12.46
N ASP A 169 6.03 6.65 13.42
CA ASP A 169 7.12 7.61 13.25
C ASP A 169 8.43 6.95 12.83
N PHE A 170 8.65 5.70 13.25
CA PHE A 170 9.81 4.91 12.83
C PHE A 170 9.81 4.66 11.31
N PHE A 171 8.65 4.43 10.72
CA PHE A 171 8.50 4.09 9.30
C PHE A 171 8.36 5.30 8.38
N ILE A 172 8.06 6.51 8.91
CA ILE A 172 7.88 7.74 8.11
C ILE A 172 9.06 8.00 7.15
N PRO A 173 10.34 7.88 7.55
CA PRO A 173 11.47 8.11 6.63
C PRO A 173 11.46 7.15 5.43
N MET A 174 11.17 5.86 5.66
CA MET A 174 11.11 4.83 4.61
C MET A 174 9.97 5.10 3.63
N VAL A 175 8.79 5.48 4.14
CA VAL A 175 7.63 5.87 3.31
C VAL A 175 7.97 7.08 2.46
N LYS A 176 8.58 8.12 3.06
CA LYS A 176 8.97 9.33 2.33
C LYS A 176 9.99 9.04 1.24
N GLU A 177 10.97 8.19 1.49
CA GLU A 177 11.96 7.80 0.49
C GLU A 177 11.33 7.02 -0.67
N LEU A 178 10.48 6.03 -0.36
CA LEU A 178 9.82 5.22 -1.39
C LEU A 178 8.98 6.09 -2.35
N PHE A 179 8.19 7.02 -1.82
CA PHE A 179 7.27 7.83 -2.61
C PHE A 179 7.89 9.09 -3.26
N GLN A 180 9.19 9.33 -3.12
CA GLN A 180 9.86 10.48 -3.72
C GLN A 180 9.85 10.44 -5.25
N LYS A 181 10.06 9.26 -5.84
CA LYS A 181 10.21 9.14 -7.29
C LYS A 181 9.62 7.83 -7.80
N PRO A 182 8.62 7.88 -8.66
CA PRO A 182 8.09 6.67 -9.28
C PRO A 182 9.14 6.04 -10.19
N LYS A 183 9.23 4.71 -10.16
CA LYS A 183 10.08 3.88 -11.05
C LYS A 183 9.43 3.72 -12.42
N ARG A 184 8.09 3.85 -12.50
CA ARG A 184 7.28 3.70 -13.71
C ARG A 184 6.05 4.61 -13.67
N SER A 185 5.77 5.25 -14.79
CA SER A 185 4.57 6.07 -14.98
C SER A 185 4.40 6.35 -16.47
N ILE A 186 3.16 6.56 -16.92
CA ILE A 186 2.89 7.05 -18.30
C ILE A 186 3.46 8.45 -18.55
N TYR A 187 3.83 9.18 -17.49
CA TYR A 187 4.41 10.53 -17.57
C TYR A 187 5.94 10.54 -17.49
N LEU A 188 6.58 9.38 -17.22
CA LEU A 188 8.04 9.27 -17.30
C LEU A 188 8.43 9.07 -18.77
N GLN A 189 9.29 9.97 -19.28
CA GLN A 189 9.93 9.75 -20.57
C GLN A 189 10.91 8.58 -20.42
N SER A 190 10.74 7.57 -21.27
CA SER A 190 11.64 6.43 -21.41
C SER A 190 13.01 6.84 -21.95
#